data_372295d6d639f6d1697f1eb5d5bcc3f0
#
_entry.id   372295d6d639f6d1697f1eb5d5bcc3f0
#
_cell.length_a   1.000
_cell.length_b   1.000
_cell.length_c   1.000
_cell.angle_alpha   90.00
_cell.angle_beta   90.00
_cell.angle_gamma   90.00
#
_symmetry.space_group_name_H-M   'P 1'
#
loop_
_entity.id
_entity.type
_entity.pdbx_description
1 polymer ?
#
loop_
_entity_poly.entity_id
_entity_poly.type
_entity_poly.pdbx_seq_one_letter_code
_entity_poly.pdbx_strand_id
1 'polypeptide(L)'
;DEGRIVAFCEKPQTDEELDALELPSAPGDDPDARYLASMGIYIFEPSVLTSLLVSVPEDDFGKHIIPRAIESLNVFAHTFDGYWEDIGTIGAFYRSNITLASTQPSFEFHKPEAPIFTRQRNLAATRMLGCRVDRGIVAEGCVIDDAQIEQSVVGVRSIIGASARLYQSIVMGADYYESPADRERHAALHVPPVGIGPGSVIHRAIVDKNARIGTDVVIRNEAGVMEADGEGYYIREGIVVIPKDGVIPGGMRI
;
A
#
# COMPACT_ATOMS: atom_id res chain seq x y z
N ASP A 1 35.48 0.29 -13.49
CA ASP A 1 35.28 0.23 -12.03
C ASP A 1 33.95 -0.43 -11.77
N GLU A 2 33.96 -1.59 -11.11
CA GLU A 2 32.75 -2.37 -10.86
C GLU A 2 31.71 -1.54 -10.08
N GLY A 3 30.49 -1.43 -10.63
CA GLY A 3 29.37 -0.76 -10.00
C GLY A 3 29.25 0.74 -10.20
N ARG A 4 30.15 1.39 -10.96
CA ARG A 4 30.00 2.82 -11.24
C ARG A 4 28.86 3.08 -12.21
N ILE A 5 27.96 3.97 -11.85
CA ILE A 5 26.85 4.40 -12.71
C ILE A 5 27.39 5.40 -13.72
N VAL A 6 27.20 5.10 -15.01
CA VAL A 6 27.65 5.94 -16.14
C VAL A 6 26.51 6.54 -16.92
N ALA A 7 25.30 5.98 -16.76
CA ALA A 7 24.08 6.48 -17.37
C ALA A 7 22.90 6.26 -16.43
N PHE A 8 21.93 7.15 -16.46
CA PHE A 8 20.69 7.06 -15.68
C PHE A 8 19.59 7.82 -16.43
N CYS A 9 18.43 7.19 -16.61
CA CYS A 9 17.27 7.82 -17.19
C CYS A 9 16.04 7.49 -16.35
N GLU A 10 15.33 8.50 -15.87
CA GLU A 10 14.10 8.35 -15.12
C GLU A 10 12.92 8.12 -16.07
N LYS A 11 12.32 6.93 -15.99
CA LYS A 11 11.15 6.53 -16.78
C LYS A 11 11.37 6.74 -18.29
N PRO A 12 12.31 6.00 -18.91
CA PRO A 12 12.58 6.11 -20.35
C PRO A 12 11.29 5.95 -21.15
N GLN A 13 11.14 6.77 -22.19
CA GLN A 13 9.92 6.86 -23.00
C GLN A 13 10.12 6.31 -24.41
N THR A 14 11.36 6.11 -24.85
CA THR A 14 11.70 5.65 -26.19
C THR A 14 12.57 4.39 -26.14
N ASP A 15 12.52 3.61 -27.20
CA ASP A 15 13.37 2.42 -27.35
C ASP A 15 14.86 2.80 -27.37
N GLU A 16 15.22 3.96 -27.94
CA GLU A 16 16.61 4.44 -27.95
C GLU A 16 17.13 4.75 -26.53
N GLU A 17 16.27 5.31 -25.67
CA GLU A 17 16.62 5.55 -24.25
C GLU A 17 16.80 4.23 -23.50
N LEU A 18 15.97 3.23 -23.78
CA LEU A 18 16.09 1.89 -23.22
C LEU A 18 17.35 1.17 -23.69
N ASP A 19 17.63 1.18 -24.99
CA ASP A 19 18.81 0.55 -25.58
C ASP A 19 20.13 1.12 -25.00
N ALA A 20 20.13 2.42 -24.71
CA ALA A 20 21.28 3.08 -24.06
C ALA A 20 21.54 2.63 -22.62
N LEU A 21 20.58 2.00 -21.97
CA LEU A 21 20.64 1.52 -20.58
C LEU A 21 20.78 0.00 -20.49
N GLU A 22 20.75 -0.70 -21.62
CA GLU A 22 20.87 -2.15 -21.65
C GLU A 22 22.21 -2.62 -21.11
N LEU A 23 22.17 -3.57 -20.19
CA LEU A 23 23.39 -4.17 -19.63
C LEU A 23 24.02 -5.13 -20.65
N PRO A 24 25.36 -5.19 -20.70
CA PRO A 24 26.03 -6.24 -21.46
C PRO A 24 25.64 -7.62 -20.96
N SER A 25 25.03 -8.44 -21.79
CA SER A 25 24.65 -9.80 -21.44
C SER A 25 25.90 -10.68 -21.28
N ALA A 26 26.00 -11.40 -20.16
CA ALA A 26 26.98 -12.47 -19.98
C ALA A 26 26.36 -13.86 -20.26
N PRO A 27 27.17 -14.87 -20.68
CA PRO A 27 26.66 -16.21 -20.87
C PRO A 27 26.09 -16.79 -19.57
N GLY A 28 24.79 -17.07 -19.54
CA GLY A 28 24.09 -17.61 -18.38
C GLY A 28 23.22 -16.59 -17.65
N ASP A 29 23.21 -15.32 -18.06
CA ASP A 29 22.31 -14.32 -17.52
C ASP A 29 20.85 -14.59 -17.89
N ASP A 30 19.94 -14.15 -17.02
CA ASP A 30 18.51 -14.16 -17.29
C ASP A 30 18.23 -13.22 -18.48
N PRO A 31 17.65 -13.72 -19.60
CA PRO A 31 17.34 -12.89 -20.75
C PRO A 31 16.36 -11.75 -20.44
N ASP A 32 15.63 -11.82 -19.33
CA ASP A 32 14.70 -10.78 -18.89
C ASP A 32 15.38 -9.73 -17.97
N ALA A 33 16.60 -10.00 -17.47
CA ALA A 33 17.37 -9.09 -16.61
C ALA A 33 18.24 -8.13 -17.42
N ARG A 34 17.63 -7.41 -18.36
CA ARG A 34 18.36 -6.53 -19.31
C ARG A 34 18.71 -5.16 -18.72
N TYR A 35 18.04 -4.75 -17.65
CA TYR A 35 18.16 -3.41 -17.09
C TYR A 35 18.30 -3.44 -15.57
N LEU A 36 19.05 -2.47 -15.02
CA LEU A 36 19.02 -2.19 -13.57
C LEU A 36 18.01 -1.08 -13.29
N ALA A 37 17.05 -1.35 -12.41
CA ALA A 37 16.09 -0.37 -11.95
C ALA A 37 16.55 0.30 -10.65
N SER A 38 16.35 1.62 -10.55
CA SER A 38 16.57 2.33 -9.30
C SER A 38 15.46 2.01 -8.30
N MET A 39 15.84 1.59 -7.09
CA MET A 39 14.91 1.38 -5.97
C MET A 39 14.48 2.70 -5.30
N GLY A 40 14.99 3.85 -5.75
CA GLY A 40 14.73 5.15 -5.12
C GLY A 40 15.40 5.32 -3.73
N ILE A 41 16.41 4.50 -3.43
CA ILE A 41 17.14 4.53 -2.15
C ILE A 41 18.56 5.02 -2.44
N TYR A 42 18.95 6.14 -1.82
CA TYR A 42 20.23 6.79 -2.05
C TYR A 42 20.97 7.06 -0.74
N ILE A 43 22.28 6.90 -0.77
CA ILE A 43 23.19 7.25 0.33
C ILE A 43 24.16 8.30 -0.20
N PHE A 44 24.24 9.44 0.44
CA PHE A 44 25.13 10.54 0.08
C PHE A 44 26.08 10.88 1.21
N GLU A 45 27.29 11.31 0.85
CA GLU A 45 28.08 12.13 1.72
C GLU A 45 27.34 13.46 1.99
N PRO A 46 27.10 13.88 3.26
CA PRO A 46 26.24 15.04 3.56
C PRO A 46 26.67 16.34 2.85
N SER A 47 27.98 16.58 2.74
CA SER A 47 28.51 17.76 2.05
C SER A 47 28.20 17.75 0.56
N VAL A 48 28.25 16.58 -0.06
CA VAL A 48 27.92 16.38 -1.49
C VAL A 48 26.45 16.62 -1.73
N LEU A 49 25.57 16.04 -0.92
CA LEU A 49 24.12 16.24 -1.03
C LEU A 49 23.76 17.73 -0.90
N THR A 50 24.29 18.40 0.13
CA THR A 50 24.06 19.83 0.34
C THR A 50 24.50 20.65 -0.87
N SER A 51 25.68 20.35 -1.42
CA SER A 51 26.22 21.04 -2.60
C SER A 51 25.34 20.84 -3.83
N LEU A 52 24.88 19.62 -4.07
CA LEU A 52 23.96 19.30 -5.18
C LEU A 52 22.63 20.06 -5.06
N LEU A 53 21.99 20.01 -3.88
CA LEU A 53 20.72 20.67 -3.64
C LEU A 53 20.77 22.20 -3.74
N VAL A 54 21.93 22.80 -3.46
CA VAL A 54 22.14 24.24 -3.62
C VAL A 54 22.41 24.61 -5.07
N SER A 55 23.11 23.74 -5.82
CA SER A 55 23.54 24.03 -7.20
C SER A 55 22.50 23.64 -8.26
N VAL A 56 21.55 22.78 -7.92
CA VAL A 56 20.48 22.28 -8.81
C VAL A 56 19.15 22.88 -8.32
N PRO A 57 18.52 23.79 -9.06
CA PRO A 57 17.28 24.43 -8.64
C PRO A 57 16.06 23.50 -8.62
N GLU A 58 16.16 22.37 -9.32
CA GLU A 58 15.13 21.32 -9.36
C GLU A 58 15.31 20.36 -8.19
N ASP A 59 14.22 19.78 -7.71
CA ASP A 59 14.14 18.92 -6.51
C ASP A 59 13.90 17.42 -6.79
N ASP A 60 13.73 17.02 -8.06
CA ASP A 60 13.54 15.62 -8.44
C ASP A 60 14.87 14.87 -8.51
N PHE A 61 15.02 13.87 -7.65
CA PHE A 61 16.26 13.08 -7.57
C PHE A 61 16.52 12.29 -8.84
N GLY A 62 15.53 11.64 -9.42
CA GLY A 62 15.68 10.80 -10.60
C GLY A 62 15.94 11.61 -11.87
N LYS A 63 15.21 12.71 -12.05
CA LYS A 63 15.31 13.53 -13.25
C LYS A 63 16.49 14.50 -13.26
N HIS A 64 16.89 14.99 -12.10
CA HIS A 64 17.82 16.12 -12.04
C HIS A 64 19.06 15.83 -11.18
N ILE A 65 18.88 15.42 -9.92
CA ILE A 65 19.98 15.30 -8.96
C ILE A 65 20.95 14.17 -9.33
N ILE A 66 20.44 12.97 -9.62
CA ILE A 66 21.28 11.80 -9.94
C ILE A 66 21.98 11.99 -11.31
N PRO A 67 21.30 12.37 -12.41
CA PRO A 67 21.97 12.66 -13.68
C PRO A 67 23.08 13.71 -13.52
N ARG A 68 22.85 14.79 -12.77
CA ARG A 68 23.87 15.82 -12.50
C ARG A 68 25.04 15.27 -11.68
N ALA A 69 24.75 14.44 -10.68
CA ALA A 69 25.81 13.81 -9.89
C ALA A 69 26.72 12.91 -10.72
N ILE A 70 26.17 12.14 -11.65
CA ILE A 70 26.92 11.22 -12.54
C ILE A 70 27.91 11.98 -13.41
N GLU A 71 27.58 13.19 -13.87
CA GLU A 71 28.46 14.01 -14.72
C GLU A 71 29.76 14.42 -14.05
N SER A 72 29.74 14.66 -12.73
CA SER A 72 30.84 15.32 -12.01
C SER A 72 31.35 14.57 -10.80
N LEU A 73 30.63 13.54 -10.34
CA LEU A 73 30.95 12.80 -9.13
C LEU A 73 31.08 11.30 -9.40
N ASN A 74 31.54 10.56 -8.41
CA ASN A 74 31.57 9.11 -8.44
C ASN A 74 30.27 8.58 -7.80
N VAL A 75 29.39 8.07 -8.63
CA VAL A 75 28.13 7.45 -8.23
C VAL A 75 28.21 5.95 -8.45
N PHE A 76 27.92 5.15 -7.43
CA PHE A 76 27.99 3.69 -7.49
C PHE A 76 26.64 3.07 -7.22
N ALA A 77 26.32 2.00 -7.93
CA ALA A 77 25.18 1.15 -7.64
C ALA A 77 25.54 0.07 -6.62
N HIS A 78 24.63 -0.18 -5.69
CA HIS A 78 24.60 -1.39 -4.89
C HIS A 78 23.47 -2.27 -5.42
N THR A 79 23.81 -3.40 -6.02
CA THR A 79 22.83 -4.37 -6.51
C THR A 79 22.16 -5.08 -5.33
N PHE A 80 20.84 -5.23 -5.40
CA PHE A 80 20.02 -5.87 -4.39
C PHE A 80 19.23 -7.01 -5.02
N ASP A 81 19.45 -8.24 -4.56
CA ASP A 81 18.84 -9.46 -5.09
C ASP A 81 17.65 -9.94 -4.23
N GLY A 82 17.22 -9.13 -3.26
CA GLY A 82 16.09 -9.44 -2.38
C GLY A 82 14.75 -9.04 -2.98
N TYR A 83 13.67 -9.33 -2.23
CA TYR A 83 12.34 -8.88 -2.61
C TYR A 83 12.24 -7.35 -2.59
N TRP A 84 11.88 -6.79 -3.71
CA TRP A 84 11.55 -5.37 -3.89
C TRP A 84 10.35 -5.26 -4.83
N GLU A 85 9.44 -4.35 -4.55
CA GLU A 85 8.24 -4.10 -5.34
C GLU A 85 7.97 -2.61 -5.41
N ASP A 86 7.77 -2.08 -6.62
CA ASP A 86 7.24 -0.73 -6.82
C ASP A 86 5.71 -0.76 -6.64
N ILE A 87 5.22 -0.09 -5.61
CA ILE A 87 3.79 0.02 -5.29
C ILE A 87 3.15 1.30 -5.83
N GLY A 88 3.63 1.80 -6.95
CA GLY A 88 3.18 3.05 -7.58
C GLY A 88 1.76 3.00 -8.17
N THR A 89 1.10 1.83 -8.26
CA THR A 89 -0.28 1.69 -8.72
C THR A 89 -1.18 1.07 -7.67
N ILE A 90 -2.51 1.24 -7.81
CA ILE A 90 -3.50 0.62 -6.92
C ILE A 90 -3.39 -0.90 -6.95
N GLY A 91 -3.20 -1.49 -8.14
CA GLY A 91 -3.03 -2.92 -8.28
C GLY A 91 -1.76 -3.45 -7.63
N ALA A 92 -0.62 -2.79 -7.80
CA ALA A 92 0.63 -3.17 -7.15
C ALA A 92 0.51 -3.06 -5.62
N PHE A 93 -0.01 -1.95 -5.09
CA PHE A 93 -0.30 -1.77 -3.66
C PHE A 93 -1.19 -2.90 -3.12
N TYR A 94 -2.29 -3.20 -3.83
CA TYR A 94 -3.22 -4.25 -3.44
C TYR A 94 -2.55 -5.63 -3.41
N ARG A 95 -1.89 -6.04 -4.50
CA ARG A 95 -1.22 -7.35 -4.60
C ARG A 95 -0.17 -7.53 -3.53
N SER A 96 0.71 -6.54 -3.33
CA SER A 96 1.76 -6.60 -2.31
C SER A 96 1.20 -6.81 -0.91
N ASN A 97 0.13 -6.08 -0.53
CA ASN A 97 -0.50 -6.24 0.78
C ASN A 97 -1.19 -7.60 0.94
N ILE A 98 -1.93 -8.07 -0.06
CA ILE A 98 -2.64 -9.37 0.01
C ILE A 98 -1.65 -10.54 0.06
N THR A 99 -0.52 -10.44 -0.62
CA THR A 99 0.54 -11.47 -0.57
C THR A 99 1.13 -11.59 0.83
N LEU A 100 1.23 -10.50 1.60
CA LEU A 100 1.70 -10.56 2.98
C LEU A 100 0.77 -11.39 3.90
N ALA A 101 -0.53 -11.44 3.59
CA ALA A 101 -1.52 -12.26 4.30
C ALA A 101 -1.64 -13.68 3.72
N SER A 102 -0.73 -14.13 2.85
CA SER A 102 -0.72 -15.47 2.27
C SER A 102 0.05 -16.48 3.14
N THR A 103 0.00 -17.76 2.75
CA THR A 103 0.80 -18.83 3.39
C THR A 103 2.28 -18.74 3.05
N GLN A 104 2.65 -18.03 2.00
CA GLN A 104 4.02 -17.81 1.56
C GLN A 104 4.18 -16.29 1.26
N PRO A 105 4.34 -15.47 2.29
CA PRO A 105 4.51 -14.03 2.09
C PRO A 105 5.85 -13.76 1.39
N SER A 106 5.85 -12.79 0.48
CA SER A 106 7.08 -12.36 -0.20
C SER A 106 8.10 -11.72 0.74
N PHE A 107 7.64 -11.28 1.92
CA PHE A 107 8.42 -10.60 2.91
C PHE A 107 8.01 -11.02 4.32
N GLU A 108 8.99 -11.28 5.20
CA GLU A 108 8.75 -11.67 6.59
C GLU A 108 8.95 -10.48 7.54
N PHE A 109 7.90 -10.15 8.30
CA PHE A 109 7.94 -9.04 9.27
C PHE A 109 8.65 -9.39 10.58
N HIS A 110 8.70 -10.69 10.96
CA HIS A 110 9.11 -11.13 12.28
C HIS A 110 10.58 -11.60 12.29
N LYS A 111 11.49 -10.70 11.85
CA LYS A 111 12.94 -10.95 11.86
C LYS A 111 13.58 -10.24 13.04
N PRO A 112 14.04 -10.96 14.10
CA PRO A 112 14.70 -10.33 15.25
C PRO A 112 15.97 -9.54 14.89
N GLU A 113 16.70 -10.00 13.88
CA GLU A 113 17.92 -9.38 13.37
C GLU A 113 17.68 -8.14 12.52
N ALA A 114 16.45 -7.93 12.05
CA ALA A 114 16.07 -6.79 11.22
C ALA A 114 14.68 -6.25 11.63
N PRO A 115 14.53 -5.73 12.85
CA PRO A 115 13.23 -5.26 13.34
C PRO A 115 12.73 -4.04 12.55
N ILE A 116 11.46 -4.03 12.24
CA ILE A 116 10.80 -2.90 11.60
C ILE A 116 10.35 -1.91 12.68
N PHE A 117 10.96 -0.74 12.72
CA PHE A 117 10.59 0.33 13.64
C PHE A 117 9.39 1.11 13.08
N THR A 118 8.28 1.05 13.82
CA THR A 118 7.07 1.81 13.48
C THR A 118 6.75 2.82 14.59
N ARG A 119 5.91 3.80 14.27
CA ARG A 119 5.42 4.74 15.28
C ARG A 119 4.64 4.00 16.36
N GLN A 120 5.11 4.05 17.59
CA GLN A 120 4.40 3.52 18.74
C GLN A 120 3.11 4.32 19.00
N ARG A 121 1.97 3.63 19.07
CA ARG A 121 0.64 4.25 19.22
C ARG A 121 0.00 4.02 20.58
N ASN A 122 0.60 3.17 21.43
CA ASN A 122 0.11 2.83 22.76
C ASN A 122 -1.38 2.38 22.74
N LEU A 123 -1.74 1.55 21.78
CA LEU A 123 -3.09 1.00 21.65
C LEU A 123 -3.27 -0.23 22.55
N ALA A 124 -4.50 -0.48 22.94
CA ALA A 124 -4.86 -1.74 23.57
C ALA A 124 -4.74 -2.91 22.59
N ALA A 125 -4.64 -4.12 23.11
CA ALA A 125 -4.72 -5.32 22.28
C ALA A 125 -6.06 -5.37 21.52
N THR A 126 -6.04 -5.97 20.34
CA THR A 126 -7.24 -6.21 19.54
C THR A 126 -8.19 -7.16 20.26
N ARG A 127 -9.47 -6.80 20.31
CA ARG A 127 -10.55 -7.62 20.87
C ARG A 127 -11.33 -8.29 19.75
N MET A 128 -11.41 -9.61 19.78
CA MET A 128 -12.17 -10.44 18.84
C MET A 128 -13.21 -11.27 19.58
N LEU A 129 -14.45 -11.29 19.14
CA LEU A 129 -15.56 -12.06 19.71
C LEU A 129 -16.21 -12.89 18.60
N GLY A 130 -16.19 -14.22 18.70
CA GLY A 130 -16.84 -15.13 17.75
C GLY A 130 -16.25 -15.12 16.33
N CYS A 131 -15.06 -14.57 16.14
CA CYS A 131 -14.46 -14.35 14.84
C CYS A 131 -13.80 -15.61 14.27
N ARG A 132 -13.83 -15.74 12.95
CA ARG A 132 -12.98 -16.66 12.19
C ARG A 132 -11.98 -15.89 11.34
N VAL A 133 -10.70 -16.14 11.55
CA VAL A 133 -9.61 -15.54 10.75
C VAL A 133 -8.82 -16.65 10.09
N ASP A 134 -8.67 -16.57 8.78
CA ASP A 134 -7.83 -17.44 7.97
C ASP A 134 -6.92 -16.59 7.08
N ARG A 135 -5.60 -16.77 7.19
CA ARG A 135 -4.61 -15.98 6.43
C ARG A 135 -4.86 -14.48 6.57
N GLY A 136 -4.89 -13.97 7.80
CA GLY A 136 -5.17 -12.57 8.10
C GLY A 136 -4.05 -11.90 8.87
N ILE A 137 -3.80 -10.64 8.57
CA ILE A 137 -2.98 -9.74 9.38
C ILE A 137 -3.91 -8.76 10.07
N VAL A 138 -3.91 -8.74 11.40
CA VAL A 138 -4.77 -7.85 12.19
C VAL A 138 -3.90 -7.02 13.14
N ALA A 139 -3.95 -5.71 12.96
CA ALA A 139 -3.19 -4.77 13.78
C ALA A 139 -3.82 -4.55 15.17
N GLU A 140 -3.12 -3.81 16.02
CA GLU A 140 -3.54 -3.46 17.37
C GLU A 140 -4.73 -2.47 17.40
N GLY A 141 -5.47 -2.49 18.52
CA GLY A 141 -6.56 -1.56 18.79
C GLY A 141 -7.86 -1.84 18.04
N CYS A 142 -8.00 -3.00 17.39
CA CYS A 142 -9.23 -3.34 16.68
C CYS A 142 -10.31 -3.87 17.63
N VAL A 143 -11.57 -3.70 17.22
CA VAL A 143 -12.74 -4.33 17.83
C VAL A 143 -13.51 -5.05 16.73
N ILE A 144 -13.53 -6.38 16.79
CA ILE A 144 -14.08 -7.23 15.74
C ILE A 144 -15.10 -8.18 16.39
N ASP A 145 -16.34 -8.15 15.89
CA ASP A 145 -17.44 -8.90 16.46
C ASP A 145 -18.02 -9.86 15.41
N ASP A 146 -18.08 -11.16 15.73
CA ASP A 146 -18.68 -12.22 14.93
C ASP A 146 -18.38 -12.13 13.40
N ALA A 147 -17.12 -11.82 13.05
CA ALA A 147 -16.73 -11.56 11.68
C ALA A 147 -15.92 -12.73 11.08
N GLN A 148 -15.96 -12.83 9.75
CA GLN A 148 -15.11 -13.73 8.97
C GLN A 148 -14.09 -12.91 8.20
N ILE A 149 -12.81 -13.21 8.39
CA ILE A 149 -11.70 -12.51 7.73
C ILE A 149 -10.84 -13.56 7.05
N GLU A 150 -10.73 -13.47 5.74
CA GLU A 150 -9.94 -14.40 4.94
C GLU A 150 -9.00 -13.64 4.00
N GLN A 151 -7.72 -14.00 4.02
CA GLN A 151 -6.66 -13.44 3.17
C GLN A 151 -6.72 -11.91 3.10
N SER A 152 -6.79 -11.27 4.28
CA SER A 152 -7.06 -9.84 4.38
C SER A 152 -6.13 -9.15 5.38
N VAL A 153 -5.93 -7.86 5.19
CA VAL A 153 -5.13 -7.01 6.09
C VAL A 153 -6.07 -6.03 6.79
N VAL A 154 -6.04 -6.02 8.12
CA VAL A 154 -6.86 -5.16 8.97
C VAL A 154 -5.96 -4.24 9.77
N GLY A 155 -5.98 -2.96 9.44
CA GLY A 155 -5.17 -1.90 10.05
C GLY A 155 -5.67 -1.48 11.43
N VAL A 156 -4.87 -0.63 12.07
CA VAL A 156 -5.06 -0.19 13.46
C VAL A 156 -6.44 0.46 13.69
N ARG A 157 -7.03 0.24 14.88
CA ARG A 157 -8.32 0.80 15.32
C ARG A 157 -9.51 0.43 14.44
N SER A 158 -9.41 -0.61 13.61
CA SER A 158 -10.56 -1.06 12.84
C SER A 158 -11.69 -1.51 13.74
N ILE A 159 -12.90 -1.08 13.42
CA ILE A 159 -14.14 -1.58 14.02
C ILE A 159 -14.87 -2.37 12.95
N ILE A 160 -15.12 -3.65 13.19
CA ILE A 160 -15.80 -4.55 12.25
C ILE A 160 -17.00 -5.15 12.97
N GLY A 161 -18.19 -4.85 12.46
CA GLY A 161 -19.46 -5.24 13.02
C GLY A 161 -19.79 -6.71 12.81
N ALA A 162 -20.79 -7.18 13.58
CA ALA A 162 -21.22 -8.57 13.59
C ALA A 162 -21.63 -9.08 12.20
N SER A 163 -21.30 -10.33 11.93
CA SER A 163 -21.59 -11.03 10.67
C SER A 163 -20.97 -10.39 9.40
N ALA A 164 -20.04 -9.46 9.58
CA ALA A 164 -19.27 -8.91 8.47
C ALA A 164 -18.29 -9.96 7.90
N ARG A 165 -18.07 -9.88 6.59
CA ARG A 165 -17.17 -10.78 5.87
C ARG A 165 -16.18 -9.99 5.05
N LEU A 166 -14.89 -10.22 5.31
CA LEU A 166 -13.79 -9.65 4.54
C LEU A 166 -13.07 -10.79 3.81
N TYR A 167 -12.94 -10.64 2.51
CA TYR A 167 -12.24 -11.59 1.68
C TYR A 167 -11.30 -10.86 0.72
N GLN A 168 -10.02 -11.21 0.74
CA GLN A 168 -8.99 -10.57 -0.08
C GLN A 168 -9.10 -9.03 -0.04
N SER A 169 -9.19 -8.45 1.14
CA SER A 169 -9.44 -7.03 1.29
C SER A 169 -8.44 -6.37 2.23
N ILE A 170 -8.19 -5.10 1.99
CA ILE A 170 -7.30 -4.27 2.79
C ILE A 170 -8.15 -3.22 3.49
N VAL A 171 -8.21 -3.25 4.80
CA VAL A 171 -8.82 -2.23 5.64
C VAL A 171 -7.72 -1.47 6.35
N MET A 172 -7.48 -0.21 5.99
CA MET A 172 -6.35 0.57 6.51
C MET A 172 -6.57 1.08 7.94
N GLY A 173 -7.78 0.89 8.49
CA GLY A 173 -8.12 1.19 9.86
C GLY A 173 -8.58 2.63 10.10
N ALA A 174 -8.27 3.18 11.27
CA ALA A 174 -8.70 4.53 11.63
C ALA A 174 -7.60 5.33 12.35
N ASP A 175 -7.67 6.65 12.21
CA ASP A 175 -6.77 7.56 12.89
C ASP A 175 -7.21 7.82 14.34
N TYR A 176 -8.50 7.58 14.65
CA TYR A 176 -9.12 7.83 15.95
C TYR A 176 -10.26 6.85 16.24
N TYR A 177 -10.74 6.80 17.48
CA TYR A 177 -12.02 6.19 17.85
C TYR A 177 -13.07 7.30 17.99
N GLU A 178 -14.28 7.07 17.47
CA GLU A 178 -15.38 8.01 17.67
C GLU A 178 -15.81 8.08 19.13
N SER A 179 -15.98 9.29 19.64
CA SER A 179 -16.61 9.51 20.93
C SER A 179 -18.11 9.15 20.90
N PRO A 180 -18.75 8.88 22.06
CA PRO A 180 -20.21 8.70 22.10
C PRO A 180 -20.98 9.87 21.48
N ALA A 181 -20.55 11.11 21.76
CA ALA A 181 -21.18 12.31 21.20
C ALA A 181 -21.05 12.41 19.66
N ASP A 182 -19.89 11.98 19.12
CA ASP A 182 -19.71 11.92 17.67
C ASP A 182 -20.66 10.89 17.04
N ARG A 183 -20.80 9.73 17.65
CA ARG A 183 -21.72 8.67 17.17
C ARG A 183 -23.18 9.14 17.18
N GLU A 184 -23.62 9.81 18.25
CA GLU A 184 -24.97 10.37 18.34
C GLU A 184 -25.21 11.41 17.24
N ARG A 185 -24.26 12.33 17.04
CA ARG A 185 -24.33 13.34 15.99
C ARG A 185 -24.38 12.71 14.60
N HIS A 186 -23.53 11.74 14.30
CA HIS A 186 -23.51 11.04 13.01
C HIS A 186 -24.78 10.24 12.78
N ALA A 187 -25.30 9.55 13.80
CA ALA A 187 -26.55 8.82 13.73
C ALA A 187 -27.75 9.74 13.40
N ALA A 188 -27.80 10.94 14.01
CA ALA A 188 -28.82 11.94 13.68
C ALA A 188 -28.75 12.43 12.22
N LEU A 189 -27.58 12.39 11.61
CA LEU A 189 -27.34 12.73 10.20
C LEU A 189 -27.40 11.53 9.25
N HIS A 190 -27.78 10.36 9.73
CA HIS A 190 -27.76 9.09 8.98
C HIS A 190 -26.39 8.72 8.41
N VAL A 191 -25.31 9.20 9.01
CA VAL A 191 -23.95 8.85 8.63
C VAL A 191 -23.51 7.61 9.43
N PRO A 192 -23.04 6.53 8.77
CA PRO A 192 -22.54 5.34 9.47
C PRO A 192 -21.37 5.67 10.39
N PRO A 193 -21.15 4.91 11.47
CA PRO A 193 -19.94 5.03 12.27
C PRO A 193 -18.69 4.64 11.49
N VAL A 194 -17.52 5.10 11.95
CA VAL A 194 -16.23 4.71 11.37
C VAL A 194 -16.03 3.20 11.50
N GLY A 195 -15.65 2.55 10.41
CA GLY A 195 -15.43 1.12 10.32
C GLY A 195 -16.38 0.42 9.36
N ILE A 196 -16.58 -0.87 9.56
CA ILE A 196 -17.42 -1.73 8.71
C ILE A 196 -18.65 -2.15 9.50
N GLY A 197 -19.82 -1.76 9.02
CA GLY A 197 -21.11 -2.06 9.63
C GLY A 197 -21.48 -3.53 9.58
N PRO A 198 -22.39 -3.98 10.48
CA PRO A 198 -22.85 -5.36 10.54
C PRO A 198 -23.39 -5.89 9.21
N GLY A 199 -23.22 -7.20 8.97
CA GLY A 199 -23.74 -7.89 7.79
C GLY A 199 -23.04 -7.55 6.46
N SER A 200 -22.09 -6.62 6.48
CA SER A 200 -21.42 -6.17 5.26
C SER A 200 -20.43 -7.20 4.70
N VAL A 201 -20.35 -7.25 3.37
CA VAL A 201 -19.46 -8.16 2.63
C VAL A 201 -18.51 -7.34 1.78
N ILE A 202 -17.22 -7.46 2.07
CA ILE A 202 -16.15 -6.74 1.38
C ILE A 202 -15.25 -7.76 0.68
N HIS A 203 -15.19 -7.69 -0.64
CA HIS A 203 -14.40 -8.61 -1.45
C HIS A 203 -13.55 -7.85 -2.46
N ARG A 204 -12.24 -8.11 -2.48
CA ARG A 204 -11.25 -7.50 -3.39
C ARG A 204 -11.33 -5.97 -3.39
N ALA A 205 -11.21 -5.40 -2.19
CA ALA A 205 -11.33 -3.95 -2.02
C ALA A 205 -10.23 -3.39 -1.12
N ILE A 206 -9.98 -2.11 -1.28
CA ILE A 206 -9.20 -1.28 -0.38
C ILE A 206 -10.16 -0.34 0.32
N VAL A 207 -10.24 -0.41 1.63
CA VAL A 207 -11.00 0.50 2.49
C VAL A 207 -9.99 1.37 3.23
N ASP A 208 -9.85 2.61 2.80
CA ASP A 208 -8.88 3.54 3.37
C ASP A 208 -9.32 4.04 4.75
N LYS A 209 -8.48 4.82 5.40
CA LYS A 209 -8.64 5.22 6.80
C LYS A 209 -9.92 6.01 7.04
N ASN A 210 -10.49 5.79 8.21
CA ASN A 210 -11.69 6.48 8.70
C ASN A 210 -12.94 6.26 7.82
N ALA A 211 -12.89 5.34 6.86
CA ALA A 211 -14.04 5.04 6.03
C ALA A 211 -15.23 4.55 6.89
N ARG A 212 -16.43 4.86 6.42
CA ARG A 212 -17.70 4.61 7.10
C ARG A 212 -18.58 3.74 6.24
N ILE A 213 -18.53 2.45 6.48
CA ILE A 213 -19.32 1.47 5.73
C ILE A 213 -20.57 1.14 6.56
N GLY A 214 -21.74 1.39 5.99
CA GLY A 214 -23.02 1.13 6.64
C GLY A 214 -23.30 -0.36 6.83
N THR A 215 -24.48 -0.67 7.37
CA THR A 215 -24.97 -2.04 7.56
C THR A 215 -25.35 -2.68 6.23
N ASP A 216 -25.12 -3.99 6.07
CA ASP A 216 -25.54 -4.80 4.91
C ASP A 216 -25.00 -4.29 3.55
N VAL A 217 -23.88 -3.62 3.55
CA VAL A 217 -23.18 -3.17 2.34
C VAL A 217 -22.52 -4.36 1.64
N VAL A 218 -22.59 -4.41 0.30
CA VAL A 218 -21.90 -5.42 -0.50
C VAL A 218 -20.95 -4.75 -1.48
N ILE A 219 -19.66 -4.95 -1.29
CA ILE A 219 -18.58 -4.48 -2.17
C ILE A 219 -17.96 -5.72 -2.83
N ARG A 220 -18.18 -5.93 -4.14
CA ARG A 220 -17.67 -7.10 -4.86
C ARG A 220 -17.23 -6.84 -6.29
N ASN A 221 -17.63 -5.72 -6.89
CA ASN A 221 -17.42 -5.45 -8.31
C ASN A 221 -17.83 -6.67 -9.19
N GLU A 222 -19.05 -7.16 -9.01
CA GLU A 222 -19.55 -8.36 -9.72
C GLU A 222 -19.57 -8.19 -11.25
N ALA A 223 -19.70 -6.95 -11.72
CA ALA A 223 -19.67 -6.61 -13.15
C ALA A 223 -18.28 -6.63 -13.78
N GLY A 224 -17.23 -6.79 -12.98
CA GLY A 224 -15.84 -6.80 -13.45
C GLY A 224 -15.38 -5.48 -14.07
N VAL A 225 -15.92 -4.36 -13.61
CA VAL A 225 -15.55 -3.01 -14.09
C VAL A 225 -14.10 -2.73 -13.76
N MET A 226 -13.29 -2.31 -14.74
CA MET A 226 -11.87 -2.02 -14.54
C MET A 226 -11.63 -0.62 -14.00
N GLU A 227 -12.40 0.38 -14.48
CA GLU A 227 -12.25 1.78 -14.10
C GLU A 227 -13.64 2.42 -13.93
N ALA A 228 -13.89 3.03 -12.78
CA ALA A 228 -15.10 3.82 -12.52
C ALA A 228 -14.89 4.82 -11.38
N ASP A 229 -15.66 5.90 -11.44
CA ASP A 229 -15.81 6.87 -10.35
C ASP A 229 -17.26 6.83 -9.88
N GLY A 230 -17.48 6.37 -8.65
CA GLY A 230 -18.80 6.31 -8.03
C GLY A 230 -18.94 7.28 -6.85
N GLU A 231 -20.13 7.36 -6.30
CA GLU A 231 -20.38 8.17 -5.11
C GLU A 231 -19.76 7.50 -3.87
N GLY A 232 -18.70 8.09 -3.33
CA GLY A 232 -17.95 7.58 -2.18
C GLY A 232 -16.99 6.43 -2.47
N TYR A 233 -16.77 6.05 -3.73
CA TYR A 233 -15.82 5.01 -4.11
C TYR A 233 -15.22 5.22 -5.50
N TYR A 234 -14.13 4.53 -5.76
CA TYR A 234 -13.50 4.39 -7.09
C TYR A 234 -13.31 2.92 -7.42
N ILE A 235 -13.21 2.59 -8.71
CA ILE A 235 -12.70 1.30 -9.17
C ILE A 235 -11.45 1.58 -10.01
N ARG A 236 -10.34 0.92 -9.69
CA ARG A 236 -9.07 1.01 -10.40
C ARG A 236 -8.48 -0.40 -10.56
N GLU A 237 -8.17 -0.77 -11.77
CA GLU A 237 -7.68 -2.12 -12.11
C GLU A 237 -8.62 -3.23 -11.57
N GLY A 238 -9.93 -2.98 -11.57
CA GLY A 238 -10.96 -3.91 -11.07
C GLY A 238 -11.06 -3.99 -9.54
N ILE A 239 -10.29 -3.20 -8.80
CA ILE A 239 -10.28 -3.14 -7.34
C ILE A 239 -11.14 -1.98 -6.88
N VAL A 240 -12.10 -2.25 -5.99
CA VAL A 240 -12.90 -1.18 -5.38
C VAL A 240 -12.08 -0.48 -4.31
N VAL A 241 -12.03 0.84 -4.38
CA VAL A 241 -11.32 1.69 -3.42
C VAL A 241 -12.31 2.63 -2.75
N ILE A 242 -12.48 2.49 -1.45
CA ILE A 242 -13.18 3.47 -0.63
C ILE A 242 -12.13 4.44 -0.09
N PRO A 243 -12.15 5.71 -0.50
CA PRO A 243 -11.13 6.68 -0.10
C PRO A 243 -11.20 7.01 1.39
N LYS A 244 -10.16 7.65 1.88
CA LYS A 244 -10.11 8.15 3.26
C LYS A 244 -11.34 9.02 3.55
N ASP A 245 -11.94 8.80 4.74
CA ASP A 245 -13.19 9.45 5.18
C ASP A 245 -14.41 9.18 4.27
N GLY A 246 -14.30 8.22 3.33
CA GLY A 246 -15.39 7.84 2.42
C GLY A 246 -16.58 7.27 3.18
N VAL A 247 -17.79 7.58 2.71
CA VAL A 247 -19.05 7.15 3.32
C VAL A 247 -19.83 6.29 2.34
N ILE A 248 -20.13 5.06 2.73
CA ILE A 248 -20.97 4.13 1.97
C ILE A 248 -22.23 3.85 2.80
N PRO A 249 -23.40 4.32 2.36
CA PRO A 249 -24.64 4.14 3.10
C PRO A 249 -25.04 2.67 3.19
N GLY A 250 -25.83 2.32 4.22
CA GLY A 250 -26.32 0.95 4.42
C GLY A 250 -27.09 0.39 3.22
N GLY A 251 -26.90 -0.91 2.95
CA GLY A 251 -27.54 -1.63 1.85
C GLY A 251 -26.98 -1.36 0.45
N MET A 252 -25.97 -0.49 0.32
CA MET A 252 -25.34 -0.18 -0.98
C MET A 252 -24.64 -1.42 -1.57
N ARG A 253 -24.69 -1.58 -2.89
CA ARG A 253 -24.01 -2.66 -3.64
C ARG A 253 -23.11 -2.05 -4.71
N ILE A 254 -21.84 -2.48 -4.72
CA ILE A 254 -20.78 -2.03 -5.64
C ILE A 254 -20.13 -3.22 -6.30
#